data_81c3790e69031135f61bd70ae9c37542
#
_entry.id   81c3790e69031135f61bd70ae9c37542
#
_cell.length_a   1.000
_cell.length_b   1.000
_cell.length_c   1.000
_cell.angle_alpha   90.00
_cell.angle_beta   90.00
_cell.angle_gamma   90.00
#
_symmetry.space_group_name_H-M   'P 1'
#
loop_
_entity.id
_entity.type
_entity.pdbx_description
1 polymer ?
#
loop_
_entity_poly.entity_id
_entity_poly.type
_entity_poly.pdbx_seq_one_letter_code
_entity_poly.pdbx_strand_id
1 'polypeptide(L)'
;MYRRAQIPYDRFLICIYYLLCIAAVDLTFTSDSEITTTISRDCPAECICLSPKQVLCNTGGLVDIPTQHLPDTVEELSLTKNNFPVIKGDAFAGLRVLRKLTLDRNNISSIRPFAFRGLNRLRELSIQYTPLPCIEKFSFAALQNISTLLLANNKIRYVESNSFAGTSNVHVILLLHNPLLTIQSHAFAGLTNVANLLFPSGIRTIEQDAFDGLQYVGFLSLSYMDLSGLQAYAFRGLSHVHKLVIKESDLGVIQRNVFTGLAHVDRLNILNNKIDTIERLHLRYDNFIKVLQFHGNHVLEAPRHARDIVLEVSIVSAINNHFPCDCQAHNILESDFARGNSVEFQRWNYCISPFEYNGKPMNVVDFELVARCHDNVIQDNLGSGVVRVSRLSALLLVAFLFSTNFFR
;
A
#
# COMPACT_ATOMS: atom_id res chain seq x y z
N MET A 1 13.41 6.75 -39.84
CA MET A 1 14.08 6.28 -38.62
C MET A 1 13.00 5.97 -37.59
N TYR A 2 12.65 4.72 -37.46
CA TYR A 2 11.60 4.24 -36.54
C TYR A 2 12.19 4.07 -35.14
N ARG A 3 11.70 4.83 -34.17
CA ARG A 3 11.94 4.57 -32.74
C ARG A 3 11.01 3.44 -32.30
N ARG A 4 11.54 2.29 -31.97
CA ARG A 4 10.84 1.24 -31.24
C ARG A 4 10.61 1.70 -29.81
N ALA A 5 9.33 1.85 -29.42
CA ALA A 5 8.95 2.01 -28.03
C ALA A 5 9.18 0.68 -27.31
N GLN A 6 10.06 0.67 -26.32
CA GLN A 6 10.18 -0.47 -25.39
C GLN A 6 8.98 -0.40 -24.42
N ILE A 7 8.10 -1.38 -24.51
CA ILE A 7 7.03 -1.61 -23.56
C ILE A 7 7.65 -2.20 -22.28
N PRO A 8 7.44 -1.65 -21.09
CA PRO A 8 8.03 -2.18 -19.88
C PRO A 8 7.51 -3.60 -19.58
N TYR A 9 8.41 -4.49 -19.25
CA TYR A 9 8.21 -5.93 -18.98
C TYR A 9 7.13 -6.22 -17.91
N ASP A 10 6.85 -5.29 -17.02
CA ASP A 10 5.84 -5.44 -15.94
C ASP A 10 4.38 -5.45 -16.45
N ARG A 11 4.09 -4.86 -17.60
CA ARG A 11 2.75 -4.96 -18.21
C ARG A 11 2.48 -6.31 -18.86
N PHE A 12 3.54 -7.02 -19.25
CA PHE A 12 3.42 -8.35 -19.86
C PHE A 12 3.04 -9.43 -18.85
N LEU A 13 3.54 -9.37 -17.63
CA LEU A 13 3.20 -10.32 -16.56
C LEU A 13 1.76 -10.18 -16.08
N ILE A 14 1.23 -8.96 -16.03
CA ILE A 14 -0.18 -8.72 -15.68
C ILE A 14 -1.11 -9.23 -16.78
N CYS A 15 -0.75 -9.05 -18.06
CA CYS A 15 -1.52 -9.59 -19.18
C CYS A 15 -1.47 -11.12 -19.25
N ILE A 16 -0.35 -11.75 -18.92
CA ILE A 16 -0.23 -13.22 -18.92
C ILE A 16 -1.08 -13.85 -17.81
N TYR A 17 -1.17 -13.22 -16.63
CA TYR A 17 -2.10 -13.66 -15.59
C TYR A 17 -3.57 -13.50 -16.00
N TYR A 18 -3.91 -12.44 -16.73
CA TYR A 18 -5.26 -12.25 -17.27
C TYR A 18 -5.59 -13.24 -18.40
N LEU A 19 -4.63 -13.56 -19.27
CA LEU A 19 -4.82 -14.51 -20.38
C LEU A 19 -4.86 -15.97 -19.91
N LEU A 20 -4.12 -16.33 -18.86
CA LEU A 20 -4.18 -17.67 -18.27
C LEU A 20 -5.49 -17.93 -17.51
N CYS A 21 -6.14 -16.89 -16.97
CA CYS A 21 -7.49 -17.02 -16.42
C CYS A 21 -8.60 -17.12 -17.48
N ILE A 22 -8.37 -16.62 -18.71
CA ILE A 22 -9.34 -16.69 -19.81
C ILE A 22 -9.17 -17.95 -20.64
N ALA A 23 -7.92 -18.46 -20.78
CA ALA A 23 -7.62 -19.66 -21.57
C ALA A 23 -8.08 -21.00 -20.93
N ALA A 24 -8.62 -20.96 -19.70
CA ALA A 24 -9.16 -22.15 -19.03
C ALA A 24 -10.67 -22.42 -19.36
N VAL A 25 -11.27 -21.70 -20.31
CA VAL A 25 -12.72 -21.81 -20.62
C VAL A 25 -13.02 -22.23 -22.05
N ASP A 26 -12.01 -22.53 -22.88
CA ASP A 26 -12.29 -23.18 -24.18
C ASP A 26 -12.22 -24.71 -24.04
N LEU A 27 -13.30 -25.28 -23.51
CA LEU A 27 -13.60 -26.70 -23.65
C LEU A 27 -14.36 -26.93 -24.95
N THR A 28 -13.71 -27.61 -25.86
CA THR A 28 -14.31 -28.19 -27.06
C THR A 28 -15.55 -29.00 -26.73
N PHE A 29 -16.66 -28.54 -27.24
CA PHE A 29 -17.90 -29.32 -27.27
C PHE A 29 -17.73 -30.51 -28.23
N THR A 30 -17.56 -31.71 -27.69
CA THR A 30 -17.88 -32.94 -28.39
C THR A 30 -19.29 -33.34 -28.00
N SER A 31 -20.16 -33.42 -28.98
CA SER A 31 -21.54 -33.88 -28.87
C SER A 31 -21.61 -35.35 -28.45
N ASP A 32 -22.74 -35.66 -27.79
CA ASP A 32 -23.30 -36.96 -27.49
C ASP A 32 -22.84 -37.69 -26.21
N SER A 33 -23.43 -37.27 -25.11
CA SER A 33 -23.98 -38.21 -24.13
C SER A 33 -25.25 -37.57 -23.50
N GLU A 34 -26.36 -38.23 -23.61
CA GLU A 34 -27.60 -37.91 -22.90
C GLU A 34 -27.28 -37.80 -21.39
N ILE A 35 -27.21 -36.56 -20.89
CA ILE A 35 -27.18 -36.29 -19.48
C ILE A 35 -28.60 -36.57 -18.99
N THR A 36 -28.86 -37.79 -18.54
CA THR A 36 -29.99 -38.08 -17.67
C THR A 36 -29.81 -37.25 -16.41
N THR A 37 -30.46 -36.09 -16.37
CA THR A 37 -30.62 -35.27 -15.18
C THR A 37 -31.41 -36.06 -14.17
N THR A 38 -30.73 -36.84 -13.33
CA THR A 38 -31.35 -37.29 -12.08
C THR A 38 -31.54 -36.03 -11.24
N ILE A 39 -32.71 -35.44 -11.32
CA ILE A 39 -33.12 -34.32 -10.46
C ILE A 39 -33.07 -34.85 -9.02
N SER A 40 -32.01 -34.58 -8.33
CA SER A 40 -31.94 -34.79 -6.87
C SER A 40 -33.07 -33.95 -6.27
N ARG A 41 -33.86 -34.55 -5.38
CA ARG A 41 -35.01 -33.89 -4.70
C ARG A 41 -34.62 -32.67 -3.86
N ASP A 42 -33.33 -32.38 -3.75
CA ASP A 42 -32.74 -31.36 -2.86
C ASP A 42 -32.10 -30.17 -3.61
N CYS A 43 -32.45 -29.94 -4.87
CA CYS A 43 -32.00 -28.79 -5.64
C CYS A 43 -33.02 -27.66 -5.61
N PRO A 44 -32.70 -26.44 -5.16
CA PRO A 44 -33.62 -25.30 -5.24
C PRO A 44 -34.08 -25.05 -6.67
N ALA A 45 -35.36 -24.66 -6.85
CA ALA A 45 -35.95 -24.47 -8.17
C ALA A 45 -35.25 -23.41 -9.03
N GLU A 46 -34.63 -22.42 -8.38
CA GLU A 46 -33.86 -21.32 -8.99
C GLU A 46 -32.42 -21.70 -9.28
N CYS A 47 -32.02 -22.95 -8.98
CA CYS A 47 -30.62 -23.40 -9.10
C CYS A 47 -30.50 -24.57 -10.07
N ILE A 48 -29.32 -24.78 -10.58
CA ILE A 48 -28.90 -25.95 -11.36
C ILE A 48 -27.87 -26.71 -10.53
N CYS A 49 -28.24 -27.92 -10.11
CA CYS A 49 -27.29 -28.80 -9.40
C CYS A 49 -26.56 -29.67 -10.42
N LEU A 50 -25.34 -29.27 -10.79
CA LEU A 50 -24.50 -30.06 -11.71
C LEU A 50 -24.07 -31.37 -11.09
N SER A 51 -23.93 -31.38 -9.76
CA SER A 51 -23.66 -32.56 -8.94
C SER A 51 -24.09 -32.26 -7.49
N PRO A 52 -24.10 -33.24 -6.57
CA PRO A 52 -24.31 -32.99 -5.14
C PRO A 52 -23.29 -32.05 -4.49
N LYS A 53 -22.16 -31.79 -5.18
CA LYS A 53 -21.08 -30.92 -4.71
C LYS A 53 -21.03 -29.55 -5.38
N GLN A 54 -21.70 -29.38 -6.53
CA GLN A 54 -21.61 -28.16 -7.33
C GLN A 54 -23.00 -27.65 -7.70
N VAL A 55 -23.34 -26.46 -7.19
CA VAL A 55 -24.63 -25.81 -7.37
C VAL A 55 -24.48 -24.43 -7.96
N LEU A 56 -25.22 -24.14 -9.01
CA LEU A 56 -25.23 -22.85 -9.72
C LEU A 56 -26.62 -22.24 -9.59
N CYS A 57 -26.74 -21.11 -8.90
CA CYS A 57 -27.97 -20.34 -8.75
C CYS A 57 -27.79 -18.96 -9.44
N ASN A 58 -27.62 -18.94 -10.75
CA ASN A 58 -27.23 -17.77 -11.53
C ASN A 58 -28.38 -17.19 -12.38
N THR A 59 -29.63 -17.54 -12.06
CA THR A 59 -30.84 -17.17 -12.84
C THR A 59 -31.32 -15.75 -12.58
N GLY A 60 -30.83 -15.10 -11.48
CA GLY A 60 -31.19 -13.72 -11.14
C GLY A 60 -32.48 -13.56 -10.30
N GLY A 61 -33.14 -14.68 -9.92
CA GLY A 61 -34.40 -14.64 -9.19
C GLY A 61 -34.28 -14.63 -7.66
N LEU A 62 -33.11 -14.98 -7.10
CA LEU A 62 -32.95 -15.11 -5.67
C LEU A 62 -32.85 -13.75 -4.98
N VAL A 63 -33.63 -13.57 -3.92
CA VAL A 63 -33.57 -12.42 -3.01
C VAL A 63 -32.99 -12.77 -1.64
N ASP A 64 -33.01 -14.06 -1.28
CA ASP A 64 -32.37 -14.62 -0.08
C ASP A 64 -31.53 -15.85 -0.45
N ILE A 65 -30.55 -16.15 0.38
CA ILE A 65 -29.64 -17.28 0.18
C ILE A 65 -30.37 -18.58 0.55
N PRO A 66 -30.51 -19.56 -0.37
CA PRO A 66 -31.39 -20.73 -0.17
C PRO A 66 -30.70 -21.84 0.66
N THR A 67 -30.06 -21.52 1.77
CA THR A 67 -29.25 -22.47 2.55
C THR A 67 -30.01 -23.71 3.03
N GLN A 68 -31.33 -23.61 3.28
CA GLN A 68 -32.15 -24.72 3.76
C GLN A 68 -32.45 -25.79 2.69
N HIS A 69 -32.27 -25.43 1.42
CA HIS A 69 -32.59 -26.30 0.28
C HIS A 69 -31.35 -26.74 -0.50
N LEU A 70 -30.16 -26.41 0.01
CA LEU A 70 -28.88 -26.82 -0.58
C LEU A 70 -28.43 -28.14 0.02
N PRO A 71 -27.81 -29.03 -0.78
CA PRO A 71 -27.23 -30.26 -0.27
C PRO A 71 -26.13 -29.98 0.78
N ASP A 72 -26.10 -30.71 1.88
CA ASP A 72 -25.05 -30.60 2.91
C ASP A 72 -23.64 -30.90 2.36
N THR A 73 -23.58 -31.56 1.21
CA THR A 73 -22.34 -31.97 0.53
C THR A 73 -21.81 -30.93 -0.43
N VAL A 74 -22.45 -29.76 -0.58
CA VAL A 74 -22.04 -28.73 -1.54
C VAL A 74 -20.65 -28.19 -1.22
N GLU A 75 -19.73 -28.34 -2.16
CA GLU A 75 -18.36 -27.83 -2.09
C GLU A 75 -18.19 -26.52 -2.89
N GLU A 76 -18.95 -26.35 -3.96
CA GLU A 76 -18.92 -25.16 -4.82
C GLU A 76 -20.31 -24.59 -4.98
N LEU A 77 -20.48 -23.31 -4.63
CA LEU A 77 -21.75 -22.60 -4.73
C LEU A 77 -21.55 -21.28 -5.48
N SER A 78 -22.26 -21.13 -6.61
CA SER A 78 -22.33 -19.88 -7.33
C SER A 78 -23.72 -19.25 -7.20
N LEU A 79 -23.74 -18.03 -6.66
CA LEU A 79 -24.93 -17.21 -6.46
C LEU A 79 -24.83 -15.90 -7.28
N THR A 80 -24.22 -15.97 -8.45
CA THR A 80 -23.92 -14.82 -9.31
C THR A 80 -25.18 -14.21 -9.92
N LYS A 81 -25.23 -12.88 -10.06
CA LYS A 81 -26.31 -12.13 -10.72
C LYS A 81 -27.70 -12.28 -10.04
N ASN A 82 -27.75 -12.35 -8.73
CA ASN A 82 -28.97 -12.32 -7.94
C ASN A 82 -29.18 -10.96 -7.26
N ASN A 83 -30.17 -10.88 -6.37
CA ASN A 83 -30.54 -9.64 -5.69
C ASN A 83 -30.37 -9.77 -4.17
N PHE A 84 -29.13 -9.76 -3.71
CA PHE A 84 -28.78 -9.81 -2.28
C PHE A 84 -28.25 -8.45 -1.80
N PRO A 85 -29.09 -7.49 -1.39
CA PRO A 85 -28.60 -6.18 -0.97
C PRO A 85 -27.78 -6.23 0.31
N VAL A 86 -28.04 -7.20 1.18
CA VAL A 86 -27.34 -7.38 2.45
C VAL A 86 -27.01 -8.85 2.66
N ILE A 87 -25.74 -9.15 2.90
CA ILE A 87 -25.34 -10.47 3.40
C ILE A 87 -25.42 -10.42 4.92
N LYS A 88 -26.39 -11.15 5.48
CA LYS A 88 -26.66 -11.19 6.93
C LYS A 88 -25.57 -11.94 7.68
N GLY A 89 -25.46 -11.74 9.01
CA GLY A 89 -24.63 -12.59 9.86
C GLY A 89 -25.08 -14.06 9.74
N ASP A 90 -24.12 -14.98 9.74
CA ASP A 90 -24.36 -16.43 9.59
C ASP A 90 -25.15 -16.82 8.32
N ALA A 91 -25.11 -16.00 7.26
CA ALA A 91 -25.89 -16.19 6.04
C ALA A 91 -25.66 -17.54 5.35
N PHE A 92 -24.55 -18.21 5.61
CA PHE A 92 -24.16 -19.49 5.03
C PHE A 92 -24.05 -20.59 6.08
N ALA A 93 -24.74 -20.44 7.22
CA ALA A 93 -24.75 -21.42 8.28
C ALA A 93 -25.23 -22.80 7.77
N GLY A 94 -24.50 -23.86 8.13
CA GLY A 94 -24.78 -25.22 7.65
C GLY A 94 -23.89 -25.69 6.50
N LEU A 95 -23.36 -24.81 5.65
CA LEU A 95 -22.51 -25.17 4.50
C LEU A 95 -21.05 -25.45 4.92
N ARG A 96 -20.85 -26.40 5.84
CA ARG A 96 -19.56 -26.65 6.51
C ARG A 96 -18.47 -27.20 5.60
N VAL A 97 -18.83 -27.81 4.47
CA VAL A 97 -17.89 -28.42 3.51
C VAL A 97 -17.59 -27.51 2.32
N LEU A 98 -18.25 -26.34 2.24
CA LEU A 98 -18.10 -25.40 1.14
C LEU A 98 -16.65 -24.95 1.00
N ARG A 99 -16.10 -25.04 -0.22
CA ARG A 99 -14.75 -24.66 -0.59
C ARG A 99 -14.69 -23.42 -1.46
N LYS A 100 -15.70 -23.22 -2.32
CA LYS A 100 -15.78 -22.09 -3.22
C LYS A 100 -17.16 -21.45 -3.16
N LEU A 101 -17.17 -20.12 -2.94
CA LEU A 101 -18.38 -19.30 -2.91
C LEU A 101 -18.20 -18.10 -3.84
N THR A 102 -19.11 -17.95 -4.80
CA THR A 102 -19.13 -16.83 -5.74
C THR A 102 -20.42 -16.04 -5.59
N LEU A 103 -20.28 -14.74 -5.27
CA LEU A 103 -21.38 -13.78 -5.06
C LEU A 103 -21.30 -12.61 -6.03
N ASP A 104 -20.63 -12.78 -7.17
CA ASP A 104 -20.34 -11.72 -8.12
C ASP A 104 -21.62 -11.16 -8.78
N ARG A 105 -21.57 -9.87 -9.14
CA ARG A 105 -22.63 -9.19 -9.88
C ARG A 105 -23.98 -9.20 -9.17
N ASN A 106 -23.98 -9.23 -7.86
CA ASN A 106 -25.14 -8.96 -7.02
C ASN A 106 -25.21 -7.47 -6.68
N ASN A 107 -26.33 -7.02 -6.11
CA ASN A 107 -26.47 -5.64 -5.62
C ASN A 107 -26.03 -5.48 -4.16
N ILE A 108 -25.03 -6.26 -3.72
CA ILE A 108 -24.54 -6.25 -2.34
C ILE A 108 -24.02 -4.86 -1.98
N SER A 109 -24.68 -4.24 -1.00
CA SER A 109 -24.30 -2.94 -0.45
C SER A 109 -23.80 -3.02 1.00
N SER A 110 -23.99 -4.16 1.67
CA SER A 110 -23.52 -4.37 3.06
C SER A 110 -23.25 -5.86 3.30
N ILE A 111 -22.18 -6.12 4.06
CA ILE A 111 -21.84 -7.45 4.56
C ILE A 111 -21.78 -7.33 6.08
N ARG A 112 -22.73 -7.94 6.77
CA ARG A 112 -22.86 -7.84 8.23
C ARG A 112 -21.75 -8.61 8.94
N PRO A 113 -21.44 -8.26 10.20
CA PRO A 113 -20.48 -8.98 11.01
C PRO A 113 -20.73 -10.50 11.02
N PHE A 114 -19.65 -11.26 10.87
CA PHE A 114 -19.67 -12.74 10.88
C PHE A 114 -20.52 -13.38 9.77
N ALA A 115 -20.71 -12.71 8.63
CA ALA A 115 -21.51 -13.20 7.51
C ALA A 115 -21.08 -14.59 7.02
N PHE A 116 -19.79 -14.91 7.08
CA PHE A 116 -19.19 -16.17 6.60
C PHE A 116 -18.78 -17.12 7.72
N ARG A 117 -19.28 -16.88 8.94
CA ARG A 117 -18.95 -17.73 10.08
C ARG A 117 -19.41 -19.17 9.85
N GLY A 118 -18.56 -20.13 10.20
CA GLY A 118 -18.82 -21.57 10.05
C GLY A 118 -18.37 -22.17 8.72
N LEU A 119 -17.92 -21.36 7.75
CA LEU A 119 -17.34 -21.84 6.50
C LEU A 119 -15.89 -22.30 6.67
N ASN A 120 -15.67 -23.31 7.51
CA ASN A 120 -14.32 -23.72 7.95
C ASN A 120 -13.44 -24.32 6.84
N ARG A 121 -14.05 -24.73 5.72
CA ARG A 121 -13.35 -25.31 4.57
C ARG A 121 -13.27 -24.37 3.38
N LEU A 122 -13.77 -23.15 3.51
CA LEU A 122 -13.76 -22.18 2.40
C LEU A 122 -12.33 -21.85 1.99
N ARG A 123 -12.06 -21.98 0.69
CA ARG A 123 -10.76 -21.69 0.05
C ARG A 123 -10.82 -20.48 -0.85
N GLU A 124 -11.97 -20.28 -1.50
CA GLU A 124 -12.16 -19.18 -2.44
C GLU A 124 -13.48 -18.48 -2.14
N LEU A 125 -13.41 -17.17 -1.96
CA LEU A 125 -14.55 -16.27 -1.85
C LEU A 125 -14.43 -15.15 -2.88
N SER A 126 -15.40 -15.02 -3.75
CA SER A 126 -15.46 -13.96 -4.74
C SER A 126 -16.70 -13.10 -4.54
N ILE A 127 -16.50 -11.79 -4.39
CA ILE A 127 -17.55 -10.75 -4.30
C ILE A 127 -17.07 -9.59 -5.16
N GLN A 128 -17.36 -9.65 -6.44
CA GLN A 128 -16.91 -8.68 -7.42
C GLN A 128 -18.08 -8.07 -8.17
N TYR A 129 -17.88 -6.88 -8.74
CA TYR A 129 -18.90 -6.16 -9.52
C TYR A 129 -20.17 -5.93 -8.71
N THR A 130 -20.03 -5.54 -7.44
CA THR A 130 -21.14 -5.20 -6.54
C THR A 130 -21.02 -3.73 -6.12
N PRO A 131 -22.13 -3.09 -5.70
CA PRO A 131 -22.10 -1.72 -5.21
C PRO A 131 -21.56 -1.58 -3.77
N LEU A 132 -20.83 -2.57 -3.23
CA LEU A 132 -20.29 -2.58 -1.87
C LEU A 132 -19.43 -1.33 -1.61
N PRO A 133 -19.86 -0.41 -0.72
CA PRO A 133 -19.19 0.87 -0.53
C PRO A 133 -18.04 0.83 0.49
N CYS A 134 -18.05 -0.14 1.39
CA CYS A 134 -17.04 -0.33 2.43
C CYS A 134 -16.96 -1.78 2.88
N ILE A 135 -15.86 -2.13 3.53
CA ILE A 135 -15.72 -3.39 4.27
C ILE A 135 -15.98 -3.06 5.74
N GLU A 136 -17.15 -3.49 6.23
CA GLU A 136 -17.60 -3.22 7.59
C GLU A 136 -16.80 -4.05 8.62
N LYS A 137 -16.81 -3.59 9.87
CA LYS A 137 -16.16 -4.27 11.00
C LYS A 137 -16.64 -5.72 11.12
N PHE A 138 -15.70 -6.66 11.23
CA PHE A 138 -15.92 -8.10 11.33
C PHE A 138 -16.65 -8.77 10.15
N SER A 139 -16.80 -8.11 8.98
CA SER A 139 -17.51 -8.72 7.85
C SER A 139 -16.82 -9.98 7.30
N PHE A 140 -15.49 -10.04 7.31
CA PHE A 140 -14.71 -11.22 6.93
C PHE A 140 -14.06 -11.93 8.11
N ALA A 141 -14.56 -11.69 9.33
CA ALA A 141 -13.96 -12.27 10.51
C ALA A 141 -14.02 -13.81 10.52
N ALA A 142 -12.96 -14.43 11.06
CA ALA A 142 -12.82 -15.87 11.27
C ALA A 142 -12.77 -16.74 10.01
N LEU A 143 -12.45 -16.16 8.84
CA LEU A 143 -12.15 -16.94 7.62
C LEU A 143 -10.75 -17.58 7.74
N GLN A 144 -10.67 -18.74 8.34
CA GLN A 144 -9.41 -19.47 8.49
C GLN A 144 -9.10 -20.26 7.22
N ASN A 145 -7.82 -20.22 6.80
CA ASN A 145 -7.34 -20.97 5.65
C ASN A 145 -8.03 -20.63 4.31
N ILE A 146 -8.49 -19.39 4.16
CA ILE A 146 -9.01 -18.92 2.87
C ILE A 146 -7.83 -18.65 1.92
N SER A 147 -7.75 -19.36 0.81
CA SER A 147 -6.67 -19.18 -0.15
C SER A 147 -6.84 -17.88 -0.95
N THR A 148 -8.05 -17.60 -1.41
CA THR A 148 -8.31 -16.49 -2.34
C THR A 148 -9.53 -15.70 -1.91
N LEU A 149 -9.34 -14.39 -1.68
CA LEU A 149 -10.41 -13.43 -1.39
C LEU A 149 -10.42 -12.35 -2.47
N LEU A 150 -11.40 -12.44 -3.38
CA LEU A 150 -11.56 -11.54 -4.51
C LEU A 150 -12.62 -10.48 -4.21
N LEU A 151 -12.18 -9.23 -4.02
CA LEU A 151 -13.01 -8.07 -3.72
C LEU A 151 -12.84 -6.95 -4.75
N ALA A 152 -12.33 -7.29 -5.93
CA ALA A 152 -12.06 -6.32 -6.98
C ALA A 152 -13.34 -5.81 -7.66
N ASN A 153 -13.24 -4.68 -8.38
CA ASN A 153 -14.32 -4.12 -9.17
C ASN A 153 -15.60 -3.80 -8.38
N ASN A 154 -15.48 -3.37 -7.13
CA ASN A 154 -16.58 -2.91 -6.29
C ASN A 154 -16.56 -1.38 -6.15
N LYS A 155 -17.25 -0.85 -5.13
CA LYS A 155 -17.29 0.58 -4.80
C LYS A 155 -16.66 0.89 -3.45
N ILE A 156 -15.74 0.02 -2.99
CA ILE A 156 -15.12 0.12 -1.66
C ILE A 156 -14.28 1.40 -1.59
N ARG A 157 -14.63 2.29 -0.66
CA ARG A 157 -13.96 3.57 -0.41
C ARG A 157 -13.09 3.54 0.84
N TYR A 158 -13.43 2.68 1.81
CA TYR A 158 -12.67 2.50 3.05
C TYR A 158 -12.86 1.08 3.61
N VAL A 159 -11.93 0.70 4.46
CA VAL A 159 -11.93 -0.57 5.20
C VAL A 159 -11.95 -0.22 6.67
N GLU A 160 -12.96 -0.67 7.39
CA GLU A 160 -13.10 -0.42 8.83
C GLU A 160 -12.14 -1.27 9.67
N SER A 161 -11.91 -0.84 10.92
CA SER A 161 -11.06 -1.56 11.85
C SER A 161 -11.58 -2.98 12.11
N ASN A 162 -10.64 -3.95 12.22
CA ASN A 162 -10.95 -5.36 12.48
C ASN A 162 -11.87 -6.05 11.44
N SER A 163 -11.94 -5.55 10.22
CA SER A 163 -12.77 -6.15 9.15
C SER A 163 -12.40 -7.62 8.87
N PHE A 164 -11.12 -7.96 9.02
CA PHE A 164 -10.55 -9.29 8.75
C PHE A 164 -10.13 -10.03 10.03
N ALA A 165 -10.68 -9.67 11.18
CA ALA A 165 -10.23 -10.23 12.47
C ALA A 165 -10.28 -11.76 12.50
N GLY A 166 -9.14 -12.41 12.78
CA GLY A 166 -9.01 -13.87 12.80
C GLY A 166 -9.02 -14.54 11.42
N THR A 167 -8.89 -13.76 10.34
CA THR A 167 -8.67 -14.29 8.98
C THR A 167 -7.20 -14.62 8.81
N SER A 168 -6.89 -15.80 8.32
CA SER A 168 -5.50 -16.28 8.26
C SER A 168 -5.23 -17.23 7.10
N ASN A 169 -3.93 -17.41 6.79
CA ASN A 169 -3.44 -18.32 5.75
C ASN A 169 -4.00 -17.96 4.36
N VAL A 170 -3.98 -16.67 4.03
CA VAL A 170 -4.53 -16.14 2.78
C VAL A 170 -3.41 -16.08 1.73
N HIS A 171 -3.62 -16.73 0.58
CA HIS A 171 -2.66 -16.60 -0.52
C HIS A 171 -2.79 -15.24 -1.22
N VAL A 172 -4.02 -14.78 -1.48
CA VAL A 172 -4.24 -13.47 -2.09
C VAL A 172 -5.51 -12.78 -1.59
N ILE A 173 -5.40 -11.49 -1.26
CA ILE A 173 -6.52 -10.56 -1.11
C ILE A 173 -6.41 -9.53 -2.23
N LEU A 174 -7.44 -9.48 -3.08
CA LEU A 174 -7.48 -8.63 -4.26
C LEU A 174 -8.50 -7.51 -4.07
N LEU A 175 -8.03 -6.28 -3.87
CA LEU A 175 -8.85 -5.06 -3.70
C LEU A 175 -8.80 -4.14 -4.94
N LEU A 176 -8.20 -4.56 -6.05
CA LEU A 176 -8.01 -3.74 -7.25
C LEU A 176 -9.33 -3.19 -7.80
N HIS A 177 -9.27 -2.08 -8.51
CA HIS A 177 -10.43 -1.42 -9.15
C HIS A 177 -11.55 -1.06 -8.16
N ASN A 178 -11.18 -0.65 -6.95
CA ASN A 178 -12.06 -0.01 -5.99
C ASN A 178 -11.66 1.46 -5.83
N PRO A 179 -12.59 2.38 -5.56
CA PRO A 179 -12.29 3.78 -5.26
C PRO A 179 -11.80 3.96 -3.81
N LEU A 180 -10.90 3.08 -3.34
CA LEU A 180 -10.35 3.12 -1.99
C LEU A 180 -9.42 4.33 -1.86
N LEU A 181 -9.77 5.28 -1.01
CA LEU A 181 -9.02 6.52 -0.79
C LEU A 181 -8.27 6.51 0.53
N THR A 182 -8.78 5.75 1.52
CA THR A 182 -8.24 5.76 2.89
C THR A 182 -8.13 4.35 3.44
N ILE A 183 -6.97 4.03 4.00
CA ILE A 183 -6.79 2.87 4.87
C ILE A 183 -6.89 3.38 6.31
N GLN A 184 -7.94 2.99 7.01
CA GLN A 184 -8.21 3.44 8.37
C GLN A 184 -7.32 2.73 9.39
N SER A 185 -7.22 3.33 10.57
CA SER A 185 -6.51 2.74 11.72
C SER A 185 -7.03 1.33 12.01
N HIS A 186 -6.12 0.37 12.22
CA HIS A 186 -6.41 -1.04 12.49
C HIS A 186 -7.27 -1.76 11.45
N ALA A 187 -7.30 -1.29 10.19
CA ALA A 187 -8.13 -1.89 9.12
C ALA A 187 -7.85 -3.39 8.92
N PHE A 188 -6.60 -3.81 9.07
CA PHE A 188 -6.15 -5.19 8.88
C PHE A 188 -5.82 -5.91 10.20
N ALA A 189 -6.28 -5.37 11.33
CA ALA A 189 -6.02 -5.97 12.63
C ALA A 189 -6.55 -7.42 12.71
N GLY A 190 -5.68 -8.33 13.13
CA GLY A 190 -5.98 -9.76 13.24
C GLY A 190 -5.93 -10.54 11.93
N LEU A 191 -5.47 -9.92 10.85
CA LEU A 191 -5.16 -10.60 9.59
C LEU A 191 -3.71 -11.10 9.63
N THR A 192 -3.50 -12.38 9.44
CA THR A 192 -2.17 -12.99 9.53
C THR A 192 -1.88 -13.96 8.40
N ASN A 193 -0.60 -14.12 8.07
CA ASN A 193 -0.11 -15.05 7.06
C ASN A 193 -0.78 -14.82 5.69
N VAL A 194 -0.49 -13.66 5.10
CA VAL A 194 -1.00 -13.25 3.79
C VAL A 194 0.14 -13.25 2.79
N ALA A 195 0.07 -14.09 1.75
CA ALA A 195 1.13 -14.09 0.75
C ALA A 195 1.12 -12.81 -0.11
N ASN A 196 -0.06 -12.36 -0.55
CA ASN A 196 -0.19 -11.17 -1.39
C ASN A 196 -1.39 -10.32 -0.97
N LEU A 197 -1.14 -9.05 -0.61
CA LEU A 197 -2.17 -8.05 -0.37
C LEU A 197 -2.06 -6.96 -1.44
N LEU A 198 -3.07 -6.91 -2.34
CA LEU A 198 -3.04 -6.07 -3.54
C LEU A 198 -4.09 -4.96 -3.45
N PHE A 199 -3.60 -3.73 -3.36
CA PHE A 199 -4.40 -2.52 -3.26
C PHE A 199 -4.69 -1.88 -4.63
N PRO A 200 -5.80 -1.14 -4.76
CA PRO A 200 -6.02 -0.28 -5.93
C PRO A 200 -5.05 0.90 -5.92
N SER A 201 -4.84 1.50 -7.08
CA SER A 201 -4.20 2.81 -7.19
C SER A 201 -5.11 3.91 -6.63
N GLY A 202 -4.52 5.06 -6.27
CA GLY A 202 -5.27 6.25 -5.87
C GLY A 202 -5.60 6.36 -4.39
N ILE A 203 -5.04 5.51 -3.52
CA ILE A 203 -5.08 5.72 -2.06
C ILE A 203 -4.33 7.02 -1.76
N ARG A 204 -4.95 7.88 -0.92
CA ARG A 204 -4.41 9.18 -0.54
C ARG A 204 -3.99 9.25 0.91
N THR A 205 -4.64 8.47 1.76
CA THR A 205 -4.39 8.51 3.20
C THR A 205 -4.19 7.12 3.76
N ILE A 206 -3.09 6.93 4.46
CA ILE A 206 -2.85 5.79 5.32
C ILE A 206 -2.77 6.35 6.74
N GLU A 207 -3.79 6.05 7.53
CA GLU A 207 -3.88 6.56 8.90
C GLU A 207 -2.81 5.93 9.80
N GLN A 208 -2.57 6.56 10.95
CA GLN A 208 -1.75 6.00 12.01
C GLN A 208 -2.26 4.60 12.37
N ASP A 209 -1.36 3.63 12.55
CA ASP A 209 -1.69 2.26 12.90
C ASP A 209 -2.56 1.49 11.88
N ALA A 210 -2.60 1.95 10.62
CA ALA A 210 -3.44 1.33 9.59
C ALA A 210 -3.15 -0.17 9.39
N PHE A 211 -1.91 -0.59 9.56
CA PHE A 211 -1.45 -1.98 9.41
C PHE A 211 -1.18 -2.68 10.75
N ASP A 212 -1.57 -2.07 11.88
CA ASP A 212 -1.34 -2.68 13.18
C ASP A 212 -2.03 -4.04 13.28
N GLY A 213 -1.28 -5.04 13.74
CA GLY A 213 -1.73 -6.43 13.83
C GLY A 213 -1.69 -7.22 12.51
N LEU A 214 -1.25 -6.62 11.40
CA LEU A 214 -0.98 -7.34 10.15
C LEU A 214 0.42 -7.96 10.21
N GLN A 215 0.48 -9.28 10.18
CA GLN A 215 1.72 -10.03 10.38
C GLN A 215 1.91 -11.13 9.32
N TYR A 216 3.18 -11.48 9.04
CA TYR A 216 3.56 -12.53 8.09
C TYR A 216 3.02 -12.28 6.69
N VAL A 217 3.46 -11.16 6.10
CA VAL A 217 3.05 -10.74 4.76
C VAL A 217 4.16 -11.06 3.75
N GLY A 218 3.84 -11.82 2.71
CA GLY A 218 4.80 -12.13 1.65
C GLY A 218 5.10 -10.88 0.81
N PHE A 219 4.05 -10.29 0.23
CA PHE A 219 4.17 -9.13 -0.64
C PHE A 219 3.09 -8.08 -0.34
N LEU A 220 3.53 -6.87 -0.04
CA LEU A 220 2.70 -5.69 0.14
C LEU A 220 3.16 -4.60 -0.83
N SER A 221 2.26 -4.15 -1.71
CA SER A 221 2.57 -3.10 -2.68
C SER A 221 1.63 -1.90 -2.55
N LEU A 222 2.25 -0.74 -2.38
CA LEU A 222 1.63 0.58 -2.45
C LEU A 222 2.17 1.26 -3.71
N SER A 223 1.34 1.35 -4.76
CA SER A 223 1.81 1.77 -6.07
C SER A 223 0.79 2.69 -6.75
N TYR A 224 1.29 3.71 -7.45
CA TYR A 224 0.47 4.70 -8.15
C TYR A 224 -0.49 5.44 -7.20
N MET A 225 0.01 5.89 -6.06
CA MET A 225 -0.75 6.52 -4.98
C MET A 225 -0.31 7.97 -4.78
N ASP A 226 -1.22 8.81 -4.31
CA ASP A 226 -0.91 10.12 -3.77
C ASP A 226 -0.80 10.01 -2.25
N LEU A 227 0.40 9.68 -1.77
CA LEU A 227 0.72 9.51 -0.36
C LEU A 227 1.35 10.77 0.25
N SER A 228 1.13 11.94 -0.35
CA SER A 228 1.63 13.23 0.17
C SER A 228 1.13 13.54 1.58
N GLY A 229 0.02 12.94 2.00
CA GLY A 229 -0.51 12.99 3.36
C GLY A 229 -0.18 11.79 4.24
N LEU A 230 0.93 11.07 3.98
CA LEU A 230 1.32 9.89 4.76
C LEU A 230 1.61 10.28 6.22
N GLN A 231 0.84 9.70 7.14
CA GLN A 231 0.89 10.08 8.56
C GLN A 231 2.06 9.42 9.29
N ALA A 232 2.48 10.07 10.40
CA ALA A 232 3.39 9.43 11.35
C ALA A 232 2.79 8.10 11.85
N TYR A 233 3.65 7.10 12.03
CA TYR A 233 3.27 5.76 12.49
C TYR A 233 2.31 4.99 11.54
N ALA A 234 2.23 5.37 10.27
CA ALA A 234 1.37 4.69 9.29
C ALA A 234 1.69 3.18 9.16
N PHE A 235 2.95 2.80 9.31
CA PHE A 235 3.40 1.39 9.23
C PHE A 235 3.63 0.74 10.59
N ARG A 236 3.23 1.40 11.70
CA ARG A 236 3.41 0.83 13.04
C ARG A 236 2.60 -0.45 13.17
N GLY A 237 3.21 -1.49 13.76
CA GLY A 237 2.61 -2.80 13.95
C GLY A 237 2.64 -3.74 12.74
N LEU A 238 2.99 -3.24 11.55
CA LEU A 238 3.26 -4.09 10.39
C LEU A 238 4.57 -4.85 10.62
N SER A 239 4.52 -6.18 10.62
CA SER A 239 5.69 -6.98 10.94
C SER A 239 5.79 -8.28 10.13
N HIS A 240 7.02 -8.82 10.04
CA HIS A 240 7.34 -10.05 9.31
C HIS A 240 6.91 -9.96 7.84
N VAL A 241 7.42 -8.92 7.14
CA VAL A 241 7.11 -8.65 5.74
C VAL A 241 8.28 -9.10 4.86
N HIS A 242 8.03 -10.03 3.94
CA HIS A 242 9.10 -10.44 3.02
C HIS A 242 9.45 -9.29 2.05
N LYS A 243 8.46 -8.63 1.47
CA LYS A 243 8.71 -7.51 0.56
C LYS A 243 7.64 -6.42 0.68
N LEU A 244 8.04 -5.24 1.14
CA LEU A 244 7.24 -4.00 1.12
C LEU A 244 7.71 -3.12 -0.03
N VAL A 245 6.82 -2.75 -0.93
CA VAL A 245 7.11 -1.91 -2.09
C VAL A 245 6.25 -0.65 -2.06
N ILE A 246 6.90 0.51 -2.14
CA ILE A 246 6.26 1.81 -2.36
C ILE A 246 6.83 2.34 -3.67
N LYS A 247 5.99 2.44 -4.71
CA LYS A 247 6.52 2.79 -6.04
C LYS A 247 5.58 3.67 -6.86
N GLU A 248 6.19 4.48 -7.73
CA GLU A 248 5.48 5.32 -8.71
C GLU A 248 4.37 6.14 -8.03
N SER A 249 4.69 6.69 -6.86
CA SER A 249 3.77 7.41 -5.97
C SER A 249 4.30 8.79 -5.64
N ASP A 250 3.42 9.71 -5.31
CA ASP A 250 3.79 10.98 -4.70
C ASP A 250 3.82 10.79 -3.18
N LEU A 251 5.00 10.88 -2.58
CA LEU A 251 5.18 10.73 -1.13
C LEU A 251 5.18 12.09 -0.41
N GLY A 252 5.17 13.20 -1.17
CA GLY A 252 5.26 14.53 -0.57
C GLY A 252 6.45 14.64 0.37
N VAL A 253 6.18 15.04 1.61
CA VAL A 253 7.19 15.12 2.68
C VAL A 253 7.25 13.80 3.43
N ILE A 254 8.41 13.13 3.43
CA ILE A 254 8.64 12.00 4.34
C ILE A 254 8.81 12.55 5.76
N GLN A 255 7.69 12.60 6.48
CA GLN A 255 7.61 13.13 7.83
C GLN A 255 8.35 12.26 8.85
N ARG A 256 8.58 12.82 10.02
CA ARG A 256 9.12 12.08 11.17
C ARG A 256 8.20 10.92 11.54
N ASN A 257 8.81 9.81 11.95
CA ASN A 257 8.11 8.63 12.47
C ASN A 257 7.18 7.88 11.49
N VAL A 258 7.22 8.14 10.18
CA VAL A 258 6.42 7.39 9.20
C VAL A 258 6.70 5.88 9.28
N PHE A 259 7.99 5.48 9.33
CA PHE A 259 8.42 4.09 9.39
C PHE A 259 8.65 3.56 10.82
N THR A 260 8.36 4.37 11.84
CA THR A 260 8.53 3.94 13.24
C THR A 260 7.53 2.84 13.56
N GLY A 261 8.04 1.73 14.12
CA GLY A 261 7.24 0.55 14.48
C GLY A 261 6.97 -0.43 13.34
N LEU A 262 7.51 -0.15 12.13
CA LEU A 262 7.68 -1.17 11.09
C LEU A 262 8.79 -2.14 11.53
N ALA A 263 8.54 -3.45 11.50
CA ALA A 263 9.50 -4.41 12.04
C ALA A 263 9.64 -5.70 11.21
N HIS A 264 10.83 -6.28 11.20
CA HIS A 264 11.14 -7.55 10.52
C HIS A 264 10.77 -7.53 9.03
N VAL A 265 11.40 -6.63 8.26
CA VAL A 265 11.19 -6.50 6.81
C VAL A 265 12.41 -7.03 6.07
N ASP A 266 12.24 -8.07 5.24
CA ASP A 266 13.37 -8.57 4.46
C ASP A 266 13.78 -7.55 3.39
N ARG A 267 12.82 -6.95 2.67
CA ARG A 267 13.09 -5.96 1.63
C ARG A 267 12.12 -4.78 1.71
N LEU A 268 12.65 -3.59 1.95
CA LEU A 268 11.92 -2.33 1.80
C LEU A 268 12.36 -1.66 0.50
N ASN A 269 11.44 -1.55 -0.44
CA ASN A 269 11.67 -0.98 -1.77
C ASN A 269 10.90 0.34 -1.92
N ILE A 270 11.62 1.44 -2.07
CA ILE A 270 11.08 2.79 -2.33
C ILE A 270 11.56 3.18 -3.74
N LEU A 271 10.68 3.05 -4.74
CA LEU A 271 11.07 3.03 -6.15
C LEU A 271 10.30 4.06 -6.98
N ASN A 272 11.01 4.88 -7.76
CA ASN A 272 10.43 5.80 -8.75
C ASN A 272 9.36 6.73 -8.15
N ASN A 273 9.55 7.20 -6.93
CA ASN A 273 8.59 8.08 -6.27
C ASN A 273 9.01 9.55 -6.42
N LYS A 274 8.02 10.44 -6.39
CA LYS A 274 8.22 11.85 -6.15
C LYS A 274 8.25 12.09 -4.64
N ILE A 275 9.28 12.80 -4.16
CA ILE A 275 9.48 13.14 -2.75
C ILE A 275 9.81 14.64 -2.71
N ASP A 276 9.00 15.42 -2.02
CA ASP A 276 9.26 16.85 -1.90
C ASP A 276 10.50 17.07 -1.03
N THR A 277 10.52 16.51 0.18
CA THR A 277 11.70 16.50 1.05
C THR A 277 11.65 15.35 2.04
N ILE A 278 12.78 15.05 2.67
CA ILE A 278 12.90 14.06 3.72
C ILE A 278 13.13 14.78 5.04
N GLU A 279 12.09 14.98 5.85
CA GLU A 279 12.26 15.51 7.21
C GLU A 279 13.01 14.53 8.11
N ARG A 280 12.67 13.23 7.98
CA ARG A 280 13.40 12.18 8.70
C ARG A 280 13.13 10.80 8.10
N LEU A 281 14.17 10.12 7.70
CA LEU A 281 14.14 8.70 7.34
C LEU A 281 15.04 7.92 8.29
N HIS A 282 14.49 7.43 9.38
CA HIS A 282 15.18 6.64 10.37
C HIS A 282 14.73 5.18 10.30
N LEU A 283 15.59 4.33 9.80
CA LEU A 283 15.46 2.88 9.81
C LEU A 283 16.50 2.32 10.77
N ARG A 284 16.08 2.01 11.98
CA ARG A 284 16.96 1.61 13.08
C ARG A 284 17.08 0.08 13.18
N TYR A 285 18.00 -0.40 13.98
CA TYR A 285 18.21 -1.84 14.23
C TYR A 285 16.95 -2.55 14.73
N ASP A 286 16.10 -1.90 15.51
CA ASP A 286 14.85 -2.43 16.01
C ASP A 286 13.80 -2.68 14.92
N ASN A 287 13.96 -2.07 13.76
CA ASN A 287 13.13 -2.36 12.58
C ASN A 287 13.51 -3.69 11.92
N PHE A 288 14.71 -4.23 12.14
CA PHE A 288 15.21 -5.46 11.50
C PHE A 288 14.98 -5.50 9.99
N ILE A 289 15.30 -4.39 9.29
CA ILE A 289 15.20 -4.32 7.83
C ILE A 289 16.50 -4.86 7.24
N LYS A 290 16.42 -5.91 6.38
CA LYS A 290 17.60 -6.50 5.77
C LYS A 290 18.10 -5.71 4.58
N VAL A 291 17.21 -5.32 3.68
CA VAL A 291 17.58 -4.64 2.43
C VAL A 291 16.69 -3.41 2.24
N LEU A 292 17.31 -2.25 2.06
CA LEU A 292 16.68 -1.04 1.56
C LEU A 292 17.08 -0.82 0.10
N GLN A 293 16.10 -0.74 -0.81
CA GLN A 293 16.28 -0.27 -2.18
C GLN A 293 15.58 1.08 -2.33
N PHE A 294 16.37 2.14 -2.47
CA PHE A 294 15.90 3.50 -2.71
C PHE A 294 16.34 3.91 -4.11
N HIS A 295 15.53 3.58 -5.13
CA HIS A 295 15.94 3.70 -6.52
C HIS A 295 14.98 4.56 -7.34
N GLY A 296 15.54 5.37 -8.25
CA GLY A 296 14.79 6.13 -9.22
C GLY A 296 13.92 7.24 -8.64
N ASN A 297 14.07 7.57 -7.36
CA ASN A 297 13.26 8.58 -6.71
C ASN A 297 13.70 10.00 -7.10
N HIS A 298 12.74 10.91 -7.19
CA HIS A 298 12.97 12.34 -7.40
C HIS A 298 12.77 13.06 -6.08
N VAL A 299 13.87 13.47 -5.43
CA VAL A 299 13.87 14.24 -4.19
C VAL A 299 14.08 15.71 -4.55
N LEU A 300 13.04 16.55 -4.34
CA LEU A 300 13.05 17.94 -4.82
C LEU A 300 13.91 18.84 -3.93
N GLU A 301 13.87 18.62 -2.62
CA GLU A 301 14.67 19.36 -1.63
C GLU A 301 15.51 18.43 -0.80
N ALA A 302 16.76 18.79 -0.55
CA ALA A 302 17.65 18.05 0.35
C ALA A 302 17.11 18.08 1.79
N PRO A 303 17.42 17.05 2.62
CA PRO A 303 17.12 17.10 4.04
C PRO A 303 17.88 18.27 4.70
N ARG A 304 17.33 18.79 5.79
CA ARG A 304 17.94 19.91 6.50
C ARG A 304 19.29 19.58 7.11
N HIS A 305 19.48 18.32 7.50
CA HIS A 305 20.72 17.83 8.08
C HIS A 305 21.00 16.41 7.58
N ALA A 306 22.26 16.04 7.43
CA ALA A 306 22.67 14.68 7.07
C ALA A 306 22.11 13.61 8.04
N ARG A 307 22.03 13.93 9.34
CA ARG A 307 21.47 13.05 10.39
C ARG A 307 19.96 12.82 10.32
N ASP A 308 19.26 13.50 9.42
CA ASP A 308 17.84 13.24 9.18
C ASP A 308 17.62 11.94 8.38
N ILE A 309 18.71 11.37 7.85
CA ILE A 309 18.73 10.05 7.20
C ILE A 309 19.66 9.14 7.99
N VAL A 310 19.06 8.17 8.70
CA VAL A 310 19.76 7.15 9.48
C VAL A 310 19.30 5.77 9.02
N LEU A 311 20.22 4.99 8.45
CA LEU A 311 19.93 3.71 7.81
C LEU A 311 20.77 2.59 8.48
N GLU A 312 20.29 2.10 9.62
CA GLU A 312 20.85 0.95 10.32
C GLU A 312 20.32 -0.36 9.71
N VAL A 313 20.53 -0.53 8.42
CA VAL A 313 20.02 -1.61 7.58
C VAL A 313 21.20 -2.43 7.06
N SER A 314 21.06 -3.74 6.91
CA SER A 314 22.18 -4.60 6.52
C SER A 314 22.72 -4.28 5.12
N ILE A 315 21.84 -3.99 4.17
CA ILE A 315 22.19 -3.63 2.79
C ILE A 315 21.39 -2.41 2.37
N VAL A 316 22.08 -1.34 2.02
CA VAL A 316 21.49 -0.11 1.45
C VAL A 316 21.91 -0.02 -0.01
N SER A 317 20.95 0.20 -0.89
CA SER A 317 21.17 0.52 -2.30
C SER A 317 20.37 1.76 -2.67
N ALA A 318 21.10 2.85 -2.97
CA ALA A 318 20.51 4.13 -3.37
C ALA A 318 21.11 4.54 -4.72
N ILE A 319 20.41 4.17 -5.81
CA ILE A 319 20.89 4.38 -7.19
C ILE A 319 19.79 4.93 -8.09
N ASN A 320 20.20 5.62 -9.15
CA ASN A 320 19.33 6.23 -10.16
C ASN A 320 18.34 7.25 -9.57
N ASN A 321 18.63 7.79 -8.37
CA ASN A 321 17.81 8.85 -7.79
C ASN A 321 18.23 10.21 -8.35
N HIS A 322 17.31 11.16 -8.29
CA HIS A 322 17.54 12.54 -8.64
C HIS A 322 17.48 13.39 -7.38
N PHE A 323 18.59 14.05 -7.05
CA PHE A 323 18.74 14.89 -5.87
C PHE A 323 19.05 16.33 -6.26
N PRO A 324 18.74 17.33 -5.42
CA PRO A 324 19.24 18.68 -5.63
C PRO A 324 20.78 18.68 -5.48
N CYS A 325 21.47 19.31 -6.43
CA CYS A 325 22.94 19.46 -6.43
C CYS A 325 23.33 20.92 -6.18
N ASP A 326 22.56 21.58 -5.35
CA ASP A 326 22.78 22.96 -4.88
C ASP A 326 23.58 22.96 -3.56
N CYS A 327 23.59 24.12 -2.89
CA CYS A 327 24.33 24.31 -1.64
C CYS A 327 23.94 23.33 -0.50
N GLN A 328 22.80 22.66 -0.60
CA GLN A 328 22.33 21.69 0.39
C GLN A 328 22.70 20.24 0.05
N ALA A 329 23.31 19.99 -1.12
CA ALA A 329 23.71 18.64 -1.55
C ALA A 329 24.63 17.92 -0.55
N HIS A 330 25.44 18.66 0.23
CA HIS A 330 26.30 18.09 1.26
C HIS A 330 25.50 17.28 2.31
N ASN A 331 24.26 17.70 2.63
CA ASN A 331 23.41 16.94 3.55
C ASN A 331 23.05 15.53 3.02
N ILE A 332 22.95 15.37 1.70
CA ILE A 332 22.74 14.06 1.06
C ILE A 332 24.05 13.27 1.06
N LEU A 333 25.17 13.91 0.71
CA LEU A 333 26.48 13.25 0.59
C LEU A 333 27.06 12.80 1.93
N GLU A 334 26.74 13.48 3.01
CA GLU A 334 27.12 13.14 4.37
C GLU A 334 26.12 12.18 5.06
N SER A 335 24.97 11.95 4.44
CA SER A 335 23.94 11.04 4.98
C SER A 335 24.30 9.57 4.81
N ASP A 336 23.53 8.70 5.45
CA ASP A 336 23.70 7.25 5.35
C ASP A 336 23.43 6.69 3.95
N PHE A 337 22.83 7.45 3.03
CA PHE A 337 22.72 7.03 1.62
C PHE A 337 24.07 6.90 0.94
N ALA A 338 25.01 7.80 1.21
CA ALA A 338 26.34 7.82 0.62
C ALA A 338 27.42 7.18 1.53
N ARG A 339 27.03 6.70 2.72
CA ARG A 339 27.93 6.11 3.70
C ARG A 339 28.67 4.92 3.10
N GLY A 340 30.00 4.96 3.19
CA GLY A 340 30.89 3.88 2.78
C GLY A 340 31.39 3.96 1.33
N ASN A 341 30.65 4.59 0.41
CA ASN A 341 31.09 4.80 -0.98
C ASN A 341 30.47 6.03 -1.63
N SER A 342 30.87 7.21 -1.19
CA SER A 342 30.35 8.46 -1.74
C SER A 342 30.65 8.67 -3.22
N VAL A 343 31.77 8.14 -3.74
CA VAL A 343 32.15 8.24 -5.15
C VAL A 343 31.17 7.43 -6.04
N GLU A 344 30.87 6.21 -5.64
CA GLU A 344 29.87 5.40 -6.37
C GLU A 344 28.46 5.98 -6.23
N PHE A 345 28.09 6.46 -5.05
CA PHE A 345 26.80 7.12 -4.86
C PHE A 345 26.64 8.30 -5.83
N GLN A 346 27.65 9.19 -5.94
CA GLN A 346 27.63 10.31 -6.88
C GLN A 346 27.59 9.86 -8.35
N ARG A 347 28.24 8.76 -8.69
CA ARG A 347 28.28 8.22 -10.05
C ARG A 347 26.92 7.68 -10.51
N TRP A 348 26.17 7.09 -9.59
CA TRP A 348 24.91 6.39 -9.90
C TRP A 348 23.65 7.18 -9.53
N ASN A 349 23.80 8.43 -9.07
CA ASN A 349 22.68 9.33 -8.82
C ASN A 349 22.86 10.61 -9.63
N TYR A 350 21.77 11.34 -9.83
CA TYR A 350 21.70 12.43 -10.79
C TYR A 350 21.21 13.71 -10.10
N CYS A 351 21.53 14.85 -10.70
CA CYS A 351 21.06 16.15 -10.26
C CYS A 351 19.67 16.44 -10.82
N ILE A 352 18.78 17.00 -9.98
CA ILE A 352 17.50 17.58 -10.42
C ILE A 352 17.59 19.10 -10.51
N SER A 353 18.48 19.71 -9.75
CA SER A 353 18.78 21.15 -9.73
C SER A 353 20.27 21.38 -9.47
N PRO A 354 20.83 22.58 -9.78
CA PRO A 354 20.26 23.62 -10.62
C PRO A 354 20.15 23.21 -12.10
N PHE A 355 19.53 24.04 -12.90
CA PHE A 355 19.18 23.72 -14.30
C PHE A 355 20.35 23.23 -15.15
N GLU A 356 21.55 23.81 -14.97
CA GLU A 356 22.78 23.45 -15.70
C GLU A 356 23.27 22.03 -15.41
N TYR A 357 22.90 21.45 -14.27
CA TYR A 357 23.25 20.09 -13.88
C TYR A 357 22.09 19.11 -14.00
N ASN A 358 20.89 19.57 -14.30
CA ASN A 358 19.71 18.72 -14.38
C ASN A 358 19.92 17.52 -15.30
N GLY A 359 19.68 16.30 -14.78
CA GLY A 359 19.86 15.04 -15.48
C GLY A 359 21.31 14.59 -15.64
N LYS A 360 22.29 15.33 -15.12
CA LYS A 360 23.69 14.88 -15.12
C LYS A 360 24.01 14.09 -13.85
N PRO A 361 24.96 13.14 -13.92
CA PRO A 361 25.42 12.45 -12.73
C PRO A 361 25.99 13.41 -11.69
N MET A 362 25.79 13.14 -10.40
CA MET A 362 26.27 14.03 -9.33
C MET A 362 27.79 14.21 -9.31
N ASN A 363 28.55 13.23 -9.79
CA ASN A 363 30.02 13.30 -9.83
C ASN A 363 30.60 14.34 -10.80
N VAL A 364 29.77 15.00 -11.61
CA VAL A 364 30.24 16.11 -12.47
C VAL A 364 30.11 17.47 -11.77
N VAL A 365 29.54 17.51 -10.57
CA VAL A 365 29.38 18.73 -9.77
C VAL A 365 30.64 18.98 -8.96
N ASP A 366 31.12 20.21 -8.98
CA ASP A 366 32.22 20.64 -8.09
C ASP A 366 31.71 20.87 -6.66
N PHE A 367 31.85 19.84 -5.84
CA PHE A 367 31.38 19.89 -4.46
C PHE A 367 32.23 20.78 -3.53
N GLU A 368 33.46 21.17 -3.92
CA GLU A 368 34.16 22.20 -3.20
C GLU A 368 33.50 23.58 -3.35
N LEU A 369 32.90 23.82 -4.53
CA LEU A 369 32.11 25.02 -4.77
C LEU A 369 30.80 24.97 -3.97
N VAL A 370 30.19 23.79 -3.85
CA VAL A 370 28.99 23.54 -3.04
C VAL A 370 29.29 23.71 -1.53
N ALA A 371 30.45 23.26 -1.05
CA ALA A 371 30.86 23.48 0.33
C ALA A 371 31.05 24.97 0.67
N ARG A 372 31.61 25.76 -0.24
CA ARG A 372 31.72 27.23 -0.07
C ARG A 372 30.36 27.92 0.05
N CYS A 373 29.33 27.44 -0.67
CA CYS A 373 27.96 27.94 -0.49
C CYS A 373 27.45 27.73 0.93
N HIS A 374 27.80 26.59 1.55
CA HIS A 374 27.38 26.28 2.92
C HIS A 374 28.02 27.23 3.94
N ASP A 375 29.31 27.49 3.83
CA ASP A 375 30.02 28.41 4.69
C ASP A 375 29.50 29.85 4.58
N ASN A 376 29.16 30.30 3.37
CA ASN A 376 28.56 31.60 3.14
C ASN A 376 27.18 31.75 3.79
N VAL A 377 26.33 30.73 3.69
CA VAL A 377 25.00 30.72 4.34
C VAL A 377 25.11 30.77 5.87
N ILE A 378 26.09 30.08 6.45
CA ILE A 378 26.34 30.15 7.89
C ILE A 378 26.84 31.55 8.30
N GLN A 379 27.75 32.16 7.54
CA GLN A 379 28.24 33.52 7.81
C GLN A 379 27.13 34.56 7.68
N ASP A 380 26.27 34.47 6.68
CA ASP A 380 25.14 35.39 6.50
C ASP A 380 24.11 35.27 7.66
N ASN A 381 23.87 34.06 8.15
CA ASN A 381 22.99 33.83 9.30
C ASN A 381 23.58 34.36 10.60
N LEU A 382 24.89 34.21 10.80
CA LEU A 382 25.63 34.78 11.94
C LEU A 382 25.71 36.33 11.85
N GLY A 383 25.95 36.84 10.64
CA GLY A 383 26.01 38.31 10.42
C GLY A 383 24.64 38.97 10.64
N SER A 384 23.56 38.36 10.22
CA SER A 384 22.19 38.88 10.44
C SER A 384 21.78 38.82 11.92
N GLY A 385 22.27 37.84 12.68
CA GLY A 385 22.07 37.73 14.13
C GLY A 385 22.80 38.86 14.90
N VAL A 386 24.03 39.16 14.50
CA VAL A 386 24.84 40.21 15.15
C VAL A 386 24.27 41.61 14.86
N VAL A 387 23.79 41.86 13.65
CA VAL A 387 23.14 43.14 13.28
C VAL A 387 21.82 43.34 14.07
N ARG A 388 21.04 42.27 14.32
CA ARG A 388 19.84 42.40 15.17
C ARG A 388 20.15 42.71 16.63
N VAL A 389 21.23 42.14 17.21
CA VAL A 389 21.66 42.41 18.59
C VAL A 389 22.20 43.84 18.70
N SER A 390 22.95 44.33 17.69
CA SER A 390 23.47 45.71 17.73
C SER A 390 22.37 46.77 17.58
N ARG A 391 21.26 46.50 16.82
CA ARG A 391 20.12 47.44 16.75
C ARG A 391 19.29 47.45 18.03
N LEU A 392 19.16 46.33 18.73
CA LEU A 392 18.47 46.29 20.04
C LEU A 392 19.30 46.98 21.12
N SER A 393 20.63 46.82 21.13
CA SER A 393 21.49 47.50 22.07
C SER A 393 21.58 49.03 21.82
N ALA A 394 21.50 49.45 20.52
CA ALA A 394 21.45 50.87 20.18
C ALA A 394 20.12 51.53 20.60
N LEU A 395 18.96 50.83 20.49
CA LEU A 395 17.69 51.30 20.95
C LEU A 395 17.59 51.42 22.49
N LEU A 396 18.22 50.48 23.23
CA LEU A 396 18.28 50.54 24.69
C LEU A 396 19.22 51.67 25.16
N LEU A 397 20.33 51.97 24.50
CA LEU A 397 21.20 53.09 24.80
C LEU A 397 20.53 54.44 24.51
N VAL A 398 19.74 54.55 23.46
CA VAL A 398 18.97 55.77 23.16
C VAL A 398 17.84 55.96 24.19
N ALA A 399 17.17 54.89 24.64
CA ALA A 399 16.16 54.97 25.70
C ALA A 399 16.77 55.41 27.05
N PHE A 400 18.01 54.97 27.36
CA PHE A 400 18.68 55.39 28.59
C PHE A 400 19.14 56.85 28.55
N LEU A 401 19.50 57.39 27.40
CA LEU A 401 19.90 58.80 27.25
C LEU A 401 18.70 59.77 27.29
N PHE A 402 17.52 59.30 26.97
CA PHE A 402 16.29 60.13 27.09
C PHE A 402 15.68 60.13 28.50
N SER A 403 15.97 59.13 29.33
CA SER A 403 15.43 59.05 30.72
C SER A 403 16.24 59.92 31.72
N THR A 404 17.48 60.32 31.40
CA THR A 404 18.33 61.13 32.28
C THR A 404 18.12 62.65 32.10
N ASN A 405 17.37 63.09 31.08
CA ASN A 405 17.11 64.51 30.84
C ASN A 405 15.70 65.00 31.33
N PHE A 406 14.97 64.18 32.09
CA PHE A 406 13.65 64.57 32.59
C PHE A 406 13.65 64.85 34.15
N PHE A 407 14.82 64.84 34.79
CA PHE A 407 14.98 65.30 36.19
C PHE A 407 16.12 66.32 36.28
N ARG A 408 15.79 67.53 35.81
CA ARG A 408 16.38 68.79 36.25
C ARG A 408 15.37 69.92 36.09
#